data_b7579c77419d52975f996fd4794342b7
#
_entry.id   b7579c77419d52975f996fd4794342b7
#
_cell.length_a   1.000
_cell.length_b   1.000
_cell.length_c   1.000
_cell.angle_alpha   90.00
_cell.angle_beta   90.00
_cell.angle_gamma   90.00
#
_symmetry.space_group_name_H-M   'P 1'
#
loop_
_entity.id
_entity.type
_entity.pdbx_description
1 polymer ?
#
loop_
_entity_poly.entity_id
_entity_poly.type
_entity_poly.pdbx_seq_one_letter_code
_entity_poly.pdbx_strand_id
1 'polypeptide(L)'
;MKIKFALCMMLACITSAVAVGQQVSVNYNHSQSFSSYHTYAWGSNNTNQIQNSILAQAAQQDIDSAMQGKGLQKVQESQNPDLILLASGGMKQQTSWSAWGMRGIGGGMGGITPQQNVEATLIVDLHDAKSQSLVWRGIAQDTLSNNGNKNQQLVQKAIQKMFKQWPTS
;
A
#
# COMPACT_ATOMS: atom_id res chain seq x y z
N MET A 1 36.41 16.83 -53.28
CA MET A 1 36.55 16.41 -51.87
C MET A 1 35.15 16.47 -51.25
N LYS A 2 34.43 15.33 -51.17
CA LYS A 2 33.03 15.25 -50.72
C LYS A 2 33.03 14.43 -49.42
N ILE A 3 32.83 15.13 -48.28
CA ILE A 3 32.71 14.52 -46.95
C ILE A 3 31.30 14.01 -46.82
N LYS A 4 31.11 12.71 -46.73
CA LYS A 4 29.85 12.05 -46.44
C LYS A 4 29.66 11.99 -44.91
N PHE A 5 28.77 12.82 -44.36
CA PHE A 5 28.30 12.71 -42.99
C PHE A 5 27.39 11.51 -42.88
N ALA A 6 27.88 10.45 -42.26
CA ALA A 6 27.04 9.30 -41.83
C ALA A 6 26.40 9.64 -40.49
N LEU A 7 25.13 10.05 -40.53
CA LEU A 7 24.30 10.26 -39.35
C LEU A 7 23.91 8.89 -38.78
N CYS A 8 24.64 8.46 -37.75
CA CYS A 8 24.33 7.24 -36.98
C CYS A 8 23.18 7.56 -36.03
N MET A 9 21.95 7.27 -36.47
CA MET A 9 20.74 7.41 -35.67
C MET A 9 20.66 6.27 -34.68
N MET A 10 21.21 6.51 -33.47
CA MET A 10 21.18 5.54 -32.35
C MET A 10 19.76 5.55 -31.77
N LEU A 11 18.92 4.61 -32.23
CA LEU A 11 17.57 4.38 -31.72
C LEU A 11 17.70 3.75 -30.33
N ALA A 12 17.67 4.60 -29.31
CA ALA A 12 17.62 4.16 -27.92
C ALA A 12 16.23 3.55 -27.65
N CYS A 13 16.13 2.21 -27.72
CA CYS A 13 14.98 1.48 -27.22
C CYS A 13 14.91 1.66 -25.70
N ILE A 14 14.10 2.60 -25.25
CA ILE A 14 13.72 2.73 -23.83
C ILE A 14 12.76 1.58 -23.55
N THR A 15 13.28 0.47 -23.05
CA THR A 15 12.48 -0.61 -22.47
C THR A 15 11.89 -0.08 -21.14
N SER A 16 10.67 0.41 -21.19
CA SER A 16 9.91 0.75 -19.99
C SER A 16 9.64 -0.53 -19.22
N ALA A 17 10.49 -0.83 -18.24
CA ALA A 17 10.16 -1.85 -17.24
C ALA A 17 8.91 -1.38 -16.51
N VAL A 18 7.78 -2.04 -16.72
CA VAL A 18 6.57 -1.83 -15.92
C VAL A 18 6.89 -2.36 -14.53
N ALA A 19 7.37 -1.48 -13.66
CA ALA A 19 7.48 -1.79 -12.25
C ALA A 19 6.04 -1.96 -11.73
N VAL A 20 5.63 -3.18 -11.42
CA VAL A 20 4.42 -3.44 -10.64
C VAL A 20 4.70 -2.87 -9.25
N GLY A 21 4.36 -1.61 -9.08
CA GLY A 21 4.58 -0.87 -7.84
C GLY A 21 3.39 -1.03 -6.91
N GLN A 22 3.62 -0.77 -5.63
CA GLN A 22 2.61 -0.67 -4.59
C GLN A 22 1.44 0.19 -5.05
N GLN A 23 0.24 -0.40 -5.06
CA GLN A 23 -1.00 0.30 -5.38
C GLN A 23 -1.61 0.86 -4.10
N VAL A 24 -1.92 2.16 -4.12
CA VAL A 24 -2.56 2.86 -3.00
C VAL A 24 -3.73 3.68 -3.55
N SER A 25 -4.90 3.51 -2.96
CA SER A 25 -6.09 4.31 -3.23
C SER A 25 -6.65 4.88 -1.94
N VAL A 26 -7.20 6.09 -2.03
CA VAL A 26 -7.87 6.77 -0.92
C VAL A 26 -9.21 7.29 -1.41
N ASN A 27 -10.25 7.05 -0.61
CA ASN A 27 -11.57 7.60 -0.80
C ASN A 27 -12.01 8.27 0.50
N TYR A 28 -12.70 9.41 0.38
CA TYR A 28 -13.23 10.11 1.55
C TYR A 28 -14.53 10.83 1.22
N ASN A 29 -15.29 11.16 2.26
CA ASN A 29 -16.53 11.90 2.12
C ASN A 29 -16.22 13.39 1.92
N HIS A 30 -16.43 13.90 0.70
CA HIS A 30 -16.16 15.29 0.33
C HIS A 30 -17.08 16.31 1.03
N SER A 31 -18.19 15.86 1.61
CA SER A 31 -19.11 16.74 2.38
C SER A 31 -18.67 16.92 3.83
N GLN A 32 -17.60 16.23 4.25
CA GLN A 32 -17.12 16.24 5.62
C GLN A 32 -15.96 17.23 5.77
N SER A 33 -15.99 18.05 6.80
CA SER A 33 -14.88 18.93 7.17
C SER A 33 -13.88 18.17 8.03
N PHE A 34 -12.75 17.79 7.45
CA PHE A 34 -11.71 17.05 8.17
C PHE A 34 -10.94 17.90 9.19
N SER A 35 -10.98 19.23 9.04
CA SER A 35 -10.39 20.16 10.00
C SER A 35 -11.15 20.22 11.34
N SER A 36 -12.37 19.70 11.40
CA SER A 36 -13.15 19.63 12.65
C SER A 36 -12.79 18.45 13.55
N TYR A 37 -12.05 17.47 13.02
CA TYR A 37 -11.60 16.32 13.80
C TYR A 37 -10.28 16.61 14.52
N HIS A 38 -10.22 16.32 15.80
CA HIS A 38 -9.06 16.58 16.66
C HIS A 38 -8.57 15.33 17.39
N THR A 39 -9.46 14.34 17.56
CA THR A 39 -9.17 13.13 18.34
C THR A 39 -9.55 11.87 17.57
N TYR A 40 -8.83 10.77 17.83
CA TYR A 40 -9.18 9.46 17.32
C TYR A 40 -8.93 8.37 18.36
N ALA A 41 -9.65 7.29 18.25
CA ALA A 41 -9.42 6.07 18.99
C ALA A 41 -9.40 4.85 18.07
N TRP A 42 -8.66 3.82 18.44
CA TRP A 42 -8.78 2.50 17.83
C TRP A 42 -10.08 1.86 18.28
N GLY A 43 -10.89 1.38 17.33
CA GLY A 43 -12.14 0.70 17.62
C GLY A 43 -11.90 -0.69 18.21
N SER A 44 -12.64 -1.01 19.26
CA SER A 44 -12.58 -2.32 19.96
C SER A 44 -13.12 -3.47 19.09
N ASN A 45 -14.01 -3.19 18.15
CA ASN A 45 -14.64 -4.17 17.25
C ASN A 45 -13.82 -4.51 16.01
N ASN A 46 -12.50 -4.35 16.05
CA ASN A 46 -11.61 -4.66 14.93
C ASN A 46 -11.50 -6.18 14.73
N THR A 47 -12.51 -6.79 14.08
CA THR A 47 -12.64 -8.24 13.86
C THR A 47 -11.71 -8.78 12.79
N ASN A 48 -11.19 -7.94 11.92
CA ASN A 48 -10.31 -8.30 10.81
C ASN A 48 -8.86 -7.91 11.10
N GLN A 49 -8.26 -8.55 12.09
CA GLN A 49 -6.86 -8.30 12.43
C GLN A 49 -5.92 -8.71 11.29
N ILE A 50 -4.85 -7.96 11.13
CA ILE A 50 -3.76 -8.33 10.22
C ILE A 50 -3.17 -9.66 10.73
N GLN A 51 -3.18 -10.69 9.88
CA GLN A 51 -2.78 -12.05 10.26
C GLN A 51 -1.33 -12.18 10.76
N ASN A 52 -0.44 -11.28 10.33
CA ASN A 52 0.95 -11.23 10.80
C ASN A 52 1.07 -10.21 11.94
N SER A 53 1.28 -10.67 13.16
CA SER A 53 1.35 -9.82 14.37
C SER A 53 2.45 -8.76 14.32
N ILE A 54 3.61 -9.07 13.70
CA ILE A 54 4.72 -8.11 13.55
C ILE A 54 4.34 -6.98 12.59
N LEU A 55 3.73 -7.33 11.44
CA LEU A 55 3.26 -6.35 10.48
C LEU A 55 2.07 -5.56 11.03
N ALA A 56 1.20 -6.18 11.83
CA ALA A 56 0.10 -5.49 12.51
C ALA A 56 0.60 -4.42 13.47
N GLN A 57 1.60 -4.76 14.29
CA GLN A 57 2.20 -3.81 15.23
C GLN A 57 2.92 -2.66 14.50
N ALA A 58 3.68 -2.96 13.45
CA ALA A 58 4.32 -1.93 12.64
C ALA A 58 3.28 -1.02 11.98
N ALA A 59 2.23 -1.58 11.39
CA ALA A 59 1.14 -0.81 10.79
C ALA A 59 0.46 0.10 11.82
N GLN A 60 0.19 -0.41 13.03
CA GLN A 60 -0.42 0.39 14.09
C GLN A 60 0.45 1.59 14.48
N GLN A 61 1.75 1.40 14.65
CA GLN A 61 2.70 2.48 14.98
C GLN A 61 2.78 3.52 13.87
N ASP A 62 2.86 3.07 12.61
CA ASP A 62 2.95 3.96 11.45
C ASP A 62 1.66 4.76 11.24
N ILE A 63 0.49 4.13 11.45
CA ILE A 63 -0.82 4.81 11.40
C ILE A 63 -0.93 5.84 12.50
N ASP A 64 -0.58 5.48 13.75
CA ASP A 64 -0.60 6.42 14.87
C ASP A 64 0.30 7.63 14.60
N SER A 65 1.50 7.40 14.07
CA SER A 65 2.42 8.47 13.67
C SER A 65 1.85 9.36 12.56
N ALA A 66 1.18 8.76 11.58
CA ALA A 66 0.56 9.48 10.48
C ALA A 66 -0.62 10.33 10.94
N MET A 67 -1.48 9.81 11.82
CA MET A 67 -2.61 10.53 12.42
C MET A 67 -2.12 11.73 13.25
N GLN A 68 -1.10 11.52 14.08
CA GLN A 68 -0.46 12.60 14.85
C GLN A 68 0.15 13.66 13.92
N GLY A 69 0.78 13.25 12.82
CA GLY A 69 1.30 14.16 11.79
C GLY A 69 0.21 14.99 11.09
N LYS A 70 -1.07 14.59 11.21
CA LYS A 70 -2.24 15.37 10.75
C LYS A 70 -2.87 16.23 11.85
N GLY A 71 -2.26 16.26 13.04
CA GLY A 71 -2.75 17.05 14.18
C GLY A 71 -3.80 16.34 15.03
N LEU A 72 -4.06 15.04 14.78
CA LEU A 72 -5.02 14.27 15.54
C LEU A 72 -4.38 13.64 16.78
N GLN A 73 -5.05 13.76 17.91
CA GLN A 73 -4.62 13.20 19.19
C GLN A 73 -5.27 11.83 19.43
N LYS A 74 -4.43 10.83 19.77
CA LYS A 74 -4.94 9.52 20.18
C LYS A 74 -5.53 9.59 21.58
N VAL A 75 -6.74 9.06 21.73
CA VAL A 75 -7.45 8.94 23.00
C VAL A 75 -8.01 7.52 23.17
N GLN A 76 -8.57 7.22 24.35
CA GLN A 76 -9.31 5.97 24.54
C GLN A 76 -10.71 6.08 23.93
N GLU A 77 -11.27 4.96 23.46
CA GLU A 77 -12.62 4.93 22.89
C GLU A 77 -13.69 5.44 23.88
N SER A 78 -13.48 5.20 25.18
CA SER A 78 -14.34 5.71 26.26
C SER A 78 -14.33 7.23 26.47
N GLN A 79 -13.40 7.94 25.85
CA GLN A 79 -13.25 9.40 25.95
C GLN A 79 -13.99 10.17 24.86
N ASN A 80 -14.93 9.53 24.16
CA ASN A 80 -15.72 10.10 23.08
C ASN A 80 -14.85 10.76 21.98
N PRO A 81 -14.01 9.97 21.29
CA PRO A 81 -13.20 10.48 20.20
C PRO A 81 -14.06 11.05 19.07
N ASP A 82 -13.47 11.88 18.22
CA ASP A 82 -14.14 12.36 17.00
C ASP A 82 -14.18 11.27 15.92
N LEU A 83 -13.11 10.45 15.83
CA LEU A 83 -12.98 9.40 14.84
C LEU A 83 -12.71 8.04 15.49
N ILE A 84 -13.33 7.00 14.95
CA ILE A 84 -13.00 5.60 15.24
C ILE A 84 -12.17 5.05 14.08
N LEU A 85 -10.97 4.56 14.40
CA LEU A 85 -10.04 3.97 13.45
C LEU A 85 -10.14 2.45 13.49
N LEU A 86 -10.29 1.84 12.32
CA LEU A 86 -10.23 0.40 12.10
C LEU A 86 -9.15 0.12 11.07
N ALA A 87 -8.32 -0.90 11.32
CA ALA A 87 -7.36 -1.39 10.34
C ALA A 87 -7.51 -2.88 10.16
N SER A 88 -7.57 -3.31 8.93
CA SER A 88 -7.67 -4.72 8.57
C SER A 88 -6.66 -5.08 7.49
N GLY A 89 -6.23 -6.33 7.46
CA GLY A 89 -5.28 -6.83 6.47
C GLY A 89 -5.61 -8.25 6.04
N GLY A 90 -5.42 -8.50 4.76
CA GLY A 90 -5.56 -9.82 4.16
C GLY A 90 -4.30 -10.22 3.41
N MET A 91 -4.04 -11.53 3.32
CA MET A 91 -3.00 -12.10 2.49
C MET A 91 -3.60 -13.13 1.56
N LYS A 92 -3.22 -13.08 0.29
CA LYS A 92 -3.62 -14.06 -0.72
C LYS A 92 -2.38 -14.64 -1.38
N GLN A 93 -2.26 -15.95 -1.37
CA GLN A 93 -1.23 -16.63 -2.18
C GLN A 93 -1.65 -16.66 -3.63
N GLN A 94 -0.79 -16.14 -4.49
CA GLN A 94 -0.93 -16.27 -5.95
C GLN A 94 0.22 -17.12 -6.48
N THR A 95 -0.12 -18.11 -7.29
CA THR A 95 0.88 -18.89 -8.03
C THR A 95 0.95 -18.29 -9.43
N SER A 96 2.07 -17.66 -9.77
CA SER A 96 2.38 -17.23 -11.12
C SER A 96 3.31 -18.24 -11.77
N TRP A 97 3.06 -18.53 -13.05
CA TRP A 97 3.88 -19.43 -13.84
C TRP A 97 4.79 -18.59 -14.72
N SER A 98 6.09 -18.62 -14.48
CA SER A 98 7.06 -18.02 -15.39
C SER A 98 7.68 -19.09 -16.29
N ALA A 99 7.46 -18.94 -17.59
CA ALA A 99 8.15 -19.72 -18.60
C ALA A 99 9.41 -18.95 -19.03
N TRP A 100 10.58 -19.52 -18.78
CA TRP A 100 11.81 -19.01 -19.36
C TRP A 100 12.25 -19.95 -20.48
N GLY A 101 12.33 -19.41 -21.68
CA GLY A 101 12.82 -20.11 -22.84
C GLY A 101 14.08 -19.43 -23.34
N MET A 102 15.18 -20.13 -23.36
CA MET A 102 16.37 -19.66 -24.07
C MET A 102 16.12 -19.89 -25.58
N ARG A 103 15.86 -18.80 -26.29
CA ARG A 103 15.84 -18.79 -27.76
C ARG A 103 17.29 -18.84 -28.24
N GLY A 104 17.89 -20.02 -28.14
CA GLY A 104 19.23 -20.34 -28.64
C GLY A 104 19.16 -21.53 -29.57
N ILE A 105 19.88 -21.46 -30.68
CA ILE A 105 20.08 -22.54 -31.67
C ILE A 105 20.67 -23.74 -30.92
N GLY A 106 19.84 -24.74 -30.62
CA GLY A 106 20.25 -25.96 -29.93
C GLY A 106 19.30 -26.32 -28.81
N GLY A 107 18.26 -27.09 -29.13
CA GLY A 107 17.19 -27.65 -28.32
C GLY A 107 17.43 -27.80 -26.81
N GLY A 108 17.27 -26.74 -26.04
CA GLY A 108 17.24 -26.78 -24.60
C GLY A 108 15.76 -26.75 -24.13
N MET A 109 15.38 -27.71 -23.29
CA MET A 109 14.05 -27.75 -22.67
C MET A 109 13.87 -26.49 -21.80
N GLY A 110 12.95 -25.61 -22.20
CA GLY A 110 12.51 -24.52 -21.36
C GLY A 110 11.83 -25.05 -20.08
N GLY A 111 12.24 -24.55 -18.92
CA GLY A 111 11.63 -24.92 -17.65
C GLY A 111 10.45 -23.98 -17.30
N ILE A 112 9.37 -24.54 -16.80
CA ILE A 112 8.27 -23.78 -16.18
C ILE A 112 8.49 -23.88 -14.68
N THR A 113 8.78 -22.75 -14.05
CA THR A 113 8.93 -22.69 -12.59
C THR A 113 7.73 -21.98 -11.98
N PRO A 114 7.01 -22.60 -11.03
CA PRO A 114 5.97 -21.92 -10.28
C PRO A 114 6.63 -20.93 -9.30
N GLN A 115 6.20 -19.69 -9.37
CA GLN A 115 6.60 -18.65 -8.43
C GLN A 115 5.41 -18.33 -7.54
N GLN A 116 5.56 -18.58 -6.23
CA GLN A 116 4.54 -18.24 -5.26
C GLN A 116 4.77 -16.82 -4.79
N ASN A 117 3.81 -15.97 -5.04
CA ASN A 117 3.79 -14.59 -4.56
C ASN A 117 2.68 -14.44 -3.51
N VAL A 118 2.96 -13.74 -2.43
CA VAL A 118 1.97 -13.40 -1.40
C VAL A 118 1.56 -11.95 -1.62
N GLU A 119 0.35 -11.75 -2.09
CA GLU A 119 -0.26 -10.42 -2.15
C GLU A 119 -0.86 -10.08 -0.80
N ALA A 120 -0.51 -8.91 -0.27
CA ALA A 120 -1.07 -8.36 0.95
C ALA A 120 -1.91 -7.12 0.65
N THR A 121 -3.02 -7.00 1.35
CA THR A 121 -3.89 -5.83 1.33
C THR A 121 -3.96 -5.26 2.74
N LEU A 122 -3.76 -3.95 2.87
CA LEU A 122 -4.00 -3.19 4.08
C LEU A 122 -5.14 -2.20 3.83
N ILE A 123 -6.15 -2.21 4.69
CA ILE A 123 -7.27 -1.28 4.67
C ILE A 123 -7.26 -0.51 5.99
N VAL A 124 -7.36 0.81 5.88
CA VAL A 124 -7.49 1.71 7.03
C VAL A 124 -8.77 2.51 6.85
N ASP A 125 -9.68 2.37 7.80
CA ASP A 125 -10.98 3.01 7.81
C ASP A 125 -11.10 3.99 8.98
N LEU A 126 -11.63 5.17 8.69
CA LEU A 126 -12.00 6.15 9.70
C LEU A 126 -13.50 6.38 9.65
N HIS A 127 -14.15 6.17 10.77
CA HIS A 127 -15.56 6.43 10.97
C HIS A 127 -15.74 7.66 11.84
N ASP A 128 -16.68 8.53 11.50
CA ASP A 128 -17.13 9.56 12.40
C ASP A 128 -17.81 8.90 13.61
N ALA A 129 -17.33 9.20 14.82
CA ALA A 129 -17.77 8.50 16.03
C ALA A 129 -19.22 8.76 16.38
N LYS A 130 -19.79 9.92 16.00
CA LYS A 130 -21.17 10.31 16.29
C LYS A 130 -22.16 9.66 15.32
N SER A 131 -21.89 9.77 14.03
CA SER A 131 -22.78 9.25 12.98
C SER A 131 -22.50 7.80 12.62
N GLN A 132 -21.38 7.22 13.08
CA GLN A 132 -20.90 5.87 12.75
C GLN A 132 -20.63 5.68 11.24
N SER A 133 -20.63 6.76 10.47
CA SER A 133 -20.43 6.70 9.03
C SER A 133 -18.94 6.64 8.67
N LEU A 134 -18.62 5.89 7.62
CA LEU A 134 -17.28 5.88 7.05
C LEU A 134 -17.00 7.25 6.40
N VAL A 135 -15.96 7.94 6.87
CA VAL A 135 -15.59 9.26 6.36
C VAL A 135 -14.31 9.23 5.53
N TRP A 136 -13.44 8.26 5.78
CA TRP A 136 -12.19 8.10 5.02
C TRP A 136 -11.77 6.63 4.96
N ARG A 137 -11.28 6.19 3.82
CA ARG A 137 -10.75 4.85 3.60
C ARG A 137 -9.48 4.90 2.76
N GLY A 138 -8.40 4.34 3.28
CA GLY A 138 -7.19 4.06 2.55
C GLY A 138 -7.03 2.56 2.30
N ILE A 139 -6.66 2.19 1.07
CA ILE A 139 -6.38 0.80 0.68
C ILE A 139 -5.00 0.77 0.05
N ALA A 140 -4.15 -0.17 0.50
CA ALA A 140 -2.90 -0.49 -0.16
C ALA A 140 -2.81 -1.96 -0.49
N GLN A 141 -2.23 -2.26 -1.64
CA GLN A 141 -1.94 -3.62 -2.11
C GLN A 141 -0.49 -3.69 -2.55
N ASP A 142 0.19 -4.74 -2.15
CA ASP A 142 1.57 -5.00 -2.55
C ASP A 142 1.91 -6.49 -2.45
N THR A 143 2.98 -6.90 -3.12
CA THR A 143 3.51 -8.25 -3.03
C THR A 143 4.56 -8.31 -1.92
N LEU A 144 4.34 -9.18 -0.95
CA LEU A 144 5.30 -9.41 0.12
C LEU A 144 6.51 -10.20 -0.37
N SER A 145 7.66 -9.85 0.18
CA SER A 145 8.91 -10.59 -0.02
C SER A 145 9.15 -11.57 1.14
N ASN A 146 10.13 -12.47 0.96
CA ASN A 146 10.57 -13.34 2.05
C ASN A 146 11.40 -12.60 3.13
N ASN A 147 11.59 -11.28 2.98
CA ASN A 147 12.36 -10.46 3.89
C ASN A 147 11.42 -9.60 4.75
N GLY A 148 11.33 -9.91 6.05
CA GLY A 148 10.47 -9.20 6.99
C GLY A 148 10.73 -7.70 7.08
N ASN A 149 12.00 -7.25 7.04
CA ASN A 149 12.34 -5.83 7.09
C ASN A 149 11.84 -5.09 5.84
N LYS A 150 11.95 -5.71 4.66
CA LYS A 150 11.37 -5.14 3.44
C LYS A 150 9.86 -5.02 3.55
N ASN A 151 9.19 -6.03 4.11
CA ASN A 151 7.74 -6.01 4.28
C ASN A 151 7.29 -4.90 5.25
N GLN A 152 8.02 -4.66 6.34
CA GLN A 152 7.75 -3.50 7.21
C GLN A 152 7.91 -2.17 6.48
N GLN A 153 8.96 -2.00 5.67
CA GLN A 153 9.15 -0.81 4.85
C GLN A 153 8.03 -0.61 3.81
N LEU A 154 7.50 -1.71 3.24
CA LEU A 154 6.34 -1.65 2.33
C LEU A 154 5.10 -1.14 3.06
N VAL A 155 4.82 -1.66 4.26
CA VAL A 155 3.70 -1.18 5.10
C VAL A 155 3.84 0.30 5.43
N GLN A 156 5.02 0.73 5.89
CA GLN A 156 5.30 2.13 6.20
C GLN A 156 5.08 3.05 4.99
N LYS A 157 5.63 2.69 3.82
CA LYS A 157 5.44 3.45 2.58
C LYS A 157 3.97 3.49 2.14
N ALA A 158 3.23 2.39 2.32
CA ALA A 158 1.81 2.33 2.05
C ALA A 158 1.04 3.36 2.87
N ILE A 159 1.25 3.36 4.18
CA ILE A 159 0.59 4.27 5.12
C ILE A 159 0.96 5.72 4.80
N GLN A 160 2.24 6.02 4.57
CA GLN A 160 2.67 7.37 4.17
C GLN A 160 1.97 7.85 2.89
N LYS A 161 1.83 6.97 1.87
CA LYS A 161 1.14 7.31 0.62
C LYS A 161 -0.36 7.52 0.81
N MET A 162 -1.02 6.72 1.68
CA MET A 162 -2.42 6.91 2.03
C MET A 162 -2.63 8.28 2.69
N PHE A 163 -1.87 8.56 3.76
CA PHE A 163 -2.02 9.79 4.53
C PHE A 163 -1.48 11.04 3.81
N LYS A 164 -0.64 10.89 2.78
CA LYS A 164 -0.31 12.01 1.88
C LYS A 164 -1.54 12.55 1.14
N GLN A 165 -2.55 11.72 0.93
CA GLN A 165 -3.82 12.08 0.30
C GLN A 165 -4.90 12.44 1.33
N TRP A 166 -4.51 12.83 2.55
CA TRP A 166 -5.41 13.31 3.58
C TRP A 166 -6.07 14.62 3.13
N PRO A 167 -7.42 14.76 3.30
CA PRO A 167 -8.11 15.99 2.97
C PRO A 167 -7.61 17.17 3.81
N THR A 168 -7.43 18.33 3.17
CA THR A 168 -6.91 19.56 3.82
C THR A 168 -7.98 20.62 4.09
N SER A 169 -9.24 20.31 3.80
CA SER A 169 -10.39 21.21 3.99
C SER A 169 -11.26 20.78 5.16
#